data_dbda12dee9a3781bd3e944cce085d2cf
#
_entry.id   dbda12dee9a3781bd3e944cce085d2cf
#
_cell.length_a   1.000
_cell.length_b   1.000
_cell.length_c   1.000
_cell.angle_alpha   90.00
_cell.angle_beta   90.00
_cell.angle_gamma   90.00
#
_symmetry.space_group_name_H-M   'P 1'
#
loop_
_entity.id
_entity.type
_entity.pdbx_description
1 polymer ?
#
loop_
_entity_poly.entity_id
_entity_poly.type
_entity_poly.pdbx_seq_one_letter_code
_entity_poly.pdbx_strand_id
1 'polypeptide(L)'
;MRIAIVLCACWLSACSVKHDSGVTTRVRSFYSLYLMSLTSSEREFSNADLREYVSADTLSRIEQIESIPEQDLLESDYFAYAQDYDPAWVPALTVGPATTFMGGEVLPVWIGVENGGKIELEVFARRESGTWKIYRVRDVTDNYEHPIFNAGAIARARLAAESGR
;
A
#
# COMPACT_ATOMS: atom_id res chain seq x y z
N MET A 1 9.61 -32.08 -61.96
CA MET A 1 9.43 -30.68 -61.52
C MET A 1 9.05 -30.75 -60.03
N ARG A 2 10.02 -30.47 -59.09
CA ARG A 2 9.83 -30.58 -57.64
C ARG A 2 9.63 -29.17 -57.10
N ILE A 3 8.46 -28.89 -56.55
CA ILE A 3 8.11 -27.63 -55.94
C ILE A 3 8.51 -27.72 -54.46
N ALA A 4 9.51 -26.93 -54.04
CA ALA A 4 9.89 -26.79 -52.65
C ALA A 4 9.03 -25.69 -52.01
N ILE A 5 8.22 -26.08 -51.04
CA ILE A 5 7.45 -25.14 -50.22
C ILE A 5 8.34 -24.69 -49.06
N VAL A 6 8.76 -23.43 -49.05
CA VAL A 6 9.47 -22.80 -47.95
C VAL A 6 8.43 -22.28 -46.94
N LEU A 7 8.33 -22.95 -45.80
CA LEU A 7 7.54 -22.47 -44.66
C LEU A 7 8.35 -21.36 -43.93
N CYS A 8 7.92 -20.13 -44.10
CA CYS A 8 8.42 -19.00 -43.36
C CYS A 8 7.76 -18.94 -41.97
N ALA A 9 8.45 -19.45 -40.95
CA ALA A 9 7.96 -19.37 -39.57
C ALA A 9 8.22 -17.94 -39.03
N CYS A 10 7.17 -17.10 -39.03
CA CYS A 10 7.21 -15.80 -38.36
C CYS A 10 7.18 -16.01 -36.85
N TRP A 11 8.34 -15.85 -36.19
CA TRP A 11 8.44 -15.74 -34.73
C TRP A 11 7.88 -14.38 -34.32
N LEU A 12 6.63 -14.35 -33.85
CA LEU A 12 6.07 -13.19 -33.16
C LEU A 12 6.73 -13.10 -31.78
N SER A 13 7.84 -12.37 -31.68
CA SER A 13 8.36 -11.93 -30.39
C SER A 13 7.37 -10.97 -29.78
N ALA A 14 6.50 -11.47 -28.91
CA ALA A 14 5.68 -10.64 -28.05
C ALA A 14 6.62 -9.87 -27.09
N CYS A 15 7.05 -8.67 -27.48
CA CYS A 15 7.59 -7.71 -26.55
C CYS A 15 6.48 -7.39 -25.54
N SER A 16 6.54 -8.02 -24.37
CA SER A 16 5.78 -7.61 -23.20
C SER A 16 6.29 -6.22 -22.81
N VAL A 17 5.65 -5.20 -23.34
CA VAL A 17 5.84 -3.82 -22.86
C VAL A 17 5.39 -3.86 -21.40
N LYS A 18 6.36 -3.75 -20.47
CA LYS A 18 6.06 -3.47 -19.07
C LYS A 18 5.32 -2.14 -19.06
N HIS A 19 4.01 -2.20 -18.97
CA HIS A 19 3.17 -1.02 -18.81
C HIS A 19 3.43 -0.53 -17.38
N ASP A 20 4.34 0.43 -17.25
CA ASP A 20 4.42 1.23 -16.03
C ASP A 20 3.13 2.05 -15.98
N SER A 21 2.14 1.54 -15.27
CA SER A 21 0.79 2.07 -15.24
C SER A 21 0.68 3.41 -14.50
N GLY A 22 1.81 4.03 -14.18
CA GLY A 22 1.86 5.23 -13.32
C GLY A 22 1.51 4.93 -11.84
N VAL A 23 0.94 3.75 -11.56
CA VAL A 23 0.61 3.32 -10.20
C VAL A 23 1.87 3.04 -9.39
N THR A 24 2.88 2.39 -9.98
CA THR A 24 4.17 2.10 -9.32
C THR A 24 4.86 3.39 -8.90
N THR A 25 4.91 4.38 -9.80
CA THR A 25 5.45 5.70 -9.49
C THR A 25 4.67 6.37 -8.38
N ARG A 26 3.34 6.29 -8.42
CA ARG A 26 2.45 6.89 -7.42
C ARG A 26 2.65 6.28 -6.03
N VAL A 27 2.68 4.95 -5.93
CA VAL A 27 2.91 4.22 -4.67
C VAL A 27 4.32 4.51 -4.13
N ARG A 28 5.33 4.51 -5.00
CA ARG A 28 6.71 4.89 -4.61
C ARG A 28 6.78 6.30 -4.06
N SER A 29 6.14 7.27 -4.71
CA SER A 29 6.11 8.66 -4.25
C SER A 29 5.45 8.78 -2.87
N PHE A 30 4.31 8.10 -2.66
CA PHE A 30 3.67 8.03 -1.35
C PHE A 30 4.64 7.53 -0.28
N TYR A 31 5.17 6.32 -0.44
CA TYR A 31 6.03 5.72 0.59
C TYR A 31 7.32 6.51 0.82
N SER A 32 7.92 7.07 -0.23
CA SER A 32 9.11 7.92 -0.07
C SER A 32 8.83 9.14 0.81
N LEU A 33 7.73 9.86 0.53
CA LEU A 33 7.34 11.04 1.29
C LEU A 33 6.86 10.68 2.71
N TYR A 34 6.09 9.60 2.83
CA TYR A 34 5.55 9.13 4.09
C TYR A 34 6.65 8.69 5.04
N LEU A 35 7.56 7.81 4.60
CA LEU A 35 8.70 7.38 5.42
C LEU A 35 9.62 8.54 5.79
N MET A 36 9.84 9.51 4.89
CA MET A 36 10.59 10.71 5.22
C MET A 36 9.94 11.50 6.37
N SER A 37 8.63 11.62 6.39
CA SER A 37 7.92 12.33 7.44
C SER A 37 7.94 11.61 8.79
N LEU A 38 7.97 10.27 8.79
CA LEU A 38 8.07 9.47 10.01
C LEU A 38 9.49 9.47 10.62
N THR A 39 10.51 9.69 9.78
CA THR A 39 11.92 9.59 10.17
C THR A 39 12.63 10.94 10.33
N SER A 40 11.98 12.03 9.96
CA SER A 40 12.55 13.37 9.98
C SER A 40 11.54 14.39 10.51
N SER A 41 11.99 15.28 11.39
CA SER A 41 11.18 16.42 11.87
C SER A 41 11.08 17.56 10.84
N GLU A 42 11.76 17.46 9.71
CA GLU A 42 11.82 18.53 8.71
C GLU A 42 10.55 18.64 7.87
N ARG A 43 9.77 17.56 7.77
CA ARG A 43 8.55 17.51 6.99
C ARG A 43 7.46 16.73 7.70
N GLU A 44 6.38 17.40 8.02
CA GLU A 44 5.14 16.77 8.45
C GLU A 44 4.35 16.30 7.21
N PHE A 45 3.86 15.06 7.23
CA PHE A 45 2.96 14.55 6.20
C PHE A 45 1.53 14.94 6.59
N SER A 46 1.04 15.97 5.94
CA SER A 46 -0.25 16.57 6.29
C SER A 46 -1.45 15.69 5.89
N ASN A 47 -2.61 15.96 6.47
CA ASN A 47 -3.88 15.37 6.01
C ASN A 47 -4.18 15.66 4.54
N ALA A 48 -3.67 16.77 3.98
CA ALA A 48 -3.80 17.07 2.55
C ALA A 48 -2.94 16.13 1.71
N ASP A 49 -1.69 15.84 2.16
CA ASP A 49 -0.82 14.86 1.51
C ASP A 49 -1.45 13.46 1.54
N LEU A 50 -2.00 13.04 2.69
CA LEU A 50 -2.72 11.76 2.79
C LEU A 50 -3.89 11.68 1.79
N ARG A 51 -4.73 12.71 1.73
CA ARG A 51 -5.85 12.78 0.78
C ARG A 51 -5.40 12.78 -0.68
N GLU A 52 -4.20 13.23 -0.98
CA GLU A 52 -3.65 13.15 -2.32
C GLU A 52 -3.39 11.70 -2.75
N TYR A 53 -2.89 10.84 -1.87
CA TYR A 53 -2.43 9.48 -2.20
C TYR A 53 -3.40 8.38 -1.79
N VAL A 54 -4.19 8.59 -0.75
CA VAL A 54 -5.05 7.57 -0.13
C VAL A 54 -6.52 7.81 -0.47
N SER A 55 -7.30 6.74 -0.54
CA SER A 55 -8.72 6.81 -0.82
C SER A 55 -9.49 7.46 0.34
N ALA A 56 -10.53 8.21 0.02
CA ALA A 56 -11.34 8.90 1.01
C ALA A 56 -12.02 7.91 1.99
N ASP A 57 -12.46 6.75 1.50
CA ASP A 57 -13.06 5.71 2.33
C ASP A 57 -12.07 5.14 3.36
N THR A 58 -10.82 4.87 2.92
CA THR A 58 -9.77 4.36 3.81
C THR A 58 -9.43 5.37 4.91
N LEU A 59 -9.23 6.63 4.56
CA LEU A 59 -8.94 7.68 5.55
C LEU A 59 -10.09 7.86 6.54
N SER A 60 -11.32 7.88 6.06
CA SER A 60 -12.50 7.99 6.93
C SER A 60 -12.61 6.83 7.92
N ARG A 61 -12.22 5.61 7.52
CA ARG A 61 -12.20 4.44 8.42
C ARG A 61 -11.12 4.52 9.47
N ILE A 62 -9.92 4.95 9.09
CA ILE A 62 -8.82 5.19 10.02
C ILE A 62 -9.24 6.23 11.05
N GLU A 63 -9.72 7.40 10.61
CA GLU A 63 -10.21 8.48 11.49
C GLU A 63 -11.31 7.99 12.46
N GLN A 64 -12.24 7.16 11.97
CA GLN A 64 -13.29 6.58 12.79
C GLN A 64 -12.76 5.65 13.89
N ILE A 65 -11.73 4.87 13.60
CA ILE A 65 -11.12 3.97 14.58
C ILE A 65 -10.29 4.77 15.59
N GLU A 66 -9.47 5.70 15.12
CA GLU A 66 -8.67 6.57 15.99
C GLU A 66 -9.52 7.41 16.96
N SER A 67 -10.77 7.70 16.59
CA SER A 67 -11.73 8.38 17.48
C SER A 67 -12.27 7.51 18.62
N ILE A 68 -12.02 6.20 18.63
CA ILE A 68 -12.46 5.27 19.68
C ILE A 68 -11.40 5.31 20.79
N PRO A 69 -11.77 5.69 22.03
CA PRO A 69 -10.83 5.66 23.15
C PRO A 69 -10.28 4.26 23.41
N GLU A 70 -8.97 4.17 23.67
CA GLU A 70 -8.28 2.92 24.05
C GLU A 70 -8.49 1.78 23.05
N GLN A 71 -8.65 2.10 21.74
CA GLN A 71 -8.84 1.10 20.71
C GLN A 71 -7.56 0.29 20.47
N ASP A 72 -7.70 -0.98 20.14
CA ASP A 72 -6.67 -1.97 19.82
C ASP A 72 -6.70 -2.43 18.36
N LEU A 73 -7.48 -1.73 17.48
CA LEU A 73 -7.65 -2.10 16.07
C LEU A 73 -6.50 -1.60 15.18
N LEU A 74 -5.83 -0.51 15.63
CA LEU A 74 -4.63 0.04 14.99
C LEU A 74 -3.50 0.05 16.02
N GLU A 75 -2.85 -1.10 16.19
CA GLU A 75 -1.75 -1.27 17.16
C GLU A 75 -0.43 -0.68 16.64
N SER A 76 -0.33 -0.46 15.34
CA SER A 76 0.81 0.15 14.65
C SER A 76 0.32 1.07 13.54
N ASP A 77 1.23 1.80 12.90
CA ASP A 77 0.92 2.62 11.73
C ASP A 77 0.26 1.79 10.62
N TYR A 78 -0.83 2.31 10.05
CA TYR A 78 -1.61 1.60 9.04
C TYR A 78 -0.87 1.35 7.73
N PHE A 79 0.04 2.24 7.35
CA PHE A 79 0.74 2.16 6.06
C PHE A 79 2.11 1.50 6.16
N ALA A 80 2.75 1.57 7.33
CA ALA A 80 4.09 1.04 7.55
C ALA A 80 4.13 -0.23 8.40
N TYR A 81 3.04 -0.55 9.13
CA TYR A 81 2.96 -1.69 10.05
C TYR A 81 4.10 -1.73 11.07
N ALA A 82 4.55 -0.57 11.49
CA ALA A 82 5.63 -0.39 12.44
C ALA A 82 5.27 0.66 13.48
N GLN A 83 5.96 0.65 14.62
CA GLN A 83 5.83 1.64 15.69
C GLN A 83 7.06 2.54 15.76
N ASP A 84 8.24 1.99 15.43
CA ASP A 84 9.52 2.70 15.39
C ASP A 84 10.03 2.82 13.96
N TYR A 85 10.73 3.91 13.66
CA TYR A 85 11.15 4.26 12.30
C TYR A 85 12.63 4.66 12.26
N ASP A 86 13.32 4.25 11.20
CA ASP A 86 14.73 4.58 10.97
C ASP A 86 14.90 5.33 9.63
N PRO A 87 15.66 6.44 9.57
CA PRO A 87 15.95 7.15 8.32
C PRO A 87 16.53 6.27 7.21
N ALA A 88 17.21 5.17 7.55
CA ALA A 88 17.72 4.20 6.58
C ALA A 88 16.63 3.48 5.79
N TRP A 89 15.37 3.52 6.23
CA TRP A 89 14.25 2.91 5.50
C TRP A 89 13.96 3.62 4.19
N VAL A 90 14.14 4.94 4.13
CA VAL A 90 13.88 5.73 2.92
C VAL A 90 14.72 5.25 1.72
N PRO A 91 16.07 5.15 1.80
CA PRO A 91 16.87 4.61 0.71
C PRO A 91 16.68 3.09 0.50
N ALA A 92 16.21 2.35 1.50
CA ALA A 92 15.96 0.91 1.41
C ALA A 92 14.59 0.57 0.79
N LEU A 93 13.71 1.55 0.60
CA LEU A 93 12.38 1.37 0.00
C LEU A 93 12.46 0.72 -1.39
N THR A 94 11.72 -0.36 -1.55
CA THR A 94 11.56 -1.02 -2.84
C THR A 94 10.08 -1.17 -3.16
N VAL A 95 9.68 -0.82 -4.39
CA VAL A 95 8.32 -1.03 -4.91
C VAL A 95 8.42 -1.93 -6.14
N GLY A 96 7.74 -3.06 -6.08
CA GLY A 96 7.72 -4.06 -7.15
C GLY A 96 6.73 -3.74 -8.27
N PRO A 97 6.61 -4.64 -9.23
CA PRO A 97 5.70 -4.47 -10.36
C PRO A 97 4.24 -4.56 -9.91
N ALA A 98 3.39 -3.76 -10.53
CA ALA A 98 1.95 -3.82 -10.33
C ALA A 98 1.35 -5.06 -11.00
N THR A 99 0.34 -5.66 -10.36
CA THR A 99 -0.46 -6.75 -10.89
C THR A 99 -1.94 -6.39 -10.77
N THR A 100 -2.70 -6.60 -11.83
CA THR A 100 -4.13 -6.28 -11.84
C THR A 100 -4.90 -7.13 -10.82
N PHE A 101 -5.71 -6.49 -10.00
CA PHE A 101 -6.51 -7.14 -8.97
C PHE A 101 -7.87 -6.43 -8.79
N MET A 102 -8.97 -7.15 -9.04
CA MET A 102 -10.36 -6.70 -8.80
C MET A 102 -10.68 -5.27 -9.29
N GLY A 103 -10.22 -4.92 -10.50
CA GLY A 103 -10.45 -3.59 -11.08
C GLY A 103 -9.50 -2.48 -10.61
N GLY A 104 -8.51 -2.84 -9.81
CA GLY A 104 -7.38 -2.01 -9.42
C GLY A 104 -6.07 -2.73 -9.67
N GLU A 105 -5.04 -2.33 -8.94
CA GLU A 105 -3.70 -2.91 -8.99
C GLU A 105 -3.22 -3.23 -7.57
N VAL A 106 -2.41 -4.28 -7.44
CA VAL A 106 -1.70 -4.61 -6.20
C VAL A 106 -0.20 -4.59 -6.48
N LEU A 107 0.57 -4.02 -5.56
CA LEU A 107 2.01 -3.89 -5.65
C LEU A 107 2.66 -4.41 -4.37
N PRO A 108 3.70 -5.24 -4.47
CA PRO A 108 4.53 -5.52 -3.32
C PRO A 108 5.44 -4.31 -3.03
N VAL A 109 5.50 -3.94 -1.76
CA VAL A 109 6.34 -2.86 -1.25
C VAL A 109 7.17 -3.41 -0.09
N TRP A 110 8.48 -3.22 -0.15
CA TRP A 110 9.38 -3.60 0.94
C TRP A 110 9.95 -2.35 1.60
N ILE A 111 9.72 -2.25 2.90
CA ILE A 111 10.32 -1.23 3.77
C ILE A 111 11.33 -1.87 4.69
N GLY A 112 12.39 -1.14 5.03
CA GLY A 112 13.41 -1.63 5.95
C GLY A 112 12.89 -1.64 7.37
N VAL A 113 13.38 -2.58 8.15
CA VAL A 113 13.24 -2.63 9.60
C VAL A 113 14.61 -2.79 10.23
N GLU A 114 14.68 -2.72 11.56
CA GLU A 114 15.92 -2.89 12.29
C GLU A 114 16.63 -4.21 11.95
N ASN A 115 17.94 -4.24 12.14
CA ASN A 115 18.80 -5.41 11.93
C ASN A 115 18.79 -5.98 10.50
N GLY A 116 18.46 -5.17 9.50
CA GLY A 116 18.50 -5.56 8.08
C GLY A 116 17.34 -6.44 7.62
N GLY A 117 16.32 -6.61 8.47
CA GLY A 117 15.04 -7.18 8.07
C GLY A 117 14.28 -6.27 7.11
N LYS A 118 13.23 -6.78 6.50
CA LYS A 118 12.27 -5.99 5.71
C LYS A 118 10.86 -6.46 6.03
N ILE A 119 9.94 -5.50 6.10
CA ILE A 119 8.50 -5.78 6.03
C ILE A 119 8.11 -5.79 4.56
N GLU A 120 7.42 -6.83 4.14
CA GLU A 120 6.77 -6.91 2.84
C GLU A 120 5.29 -6.57 2.98
N LEU A 121 4.86 -5.56 2.24
CA LEU A 121 3.48 -5.08 2.21
C LEU A 121 2.86 -5.38 0.84
N GLU A 122 1.59 -5.75 0.82
CA GLU A 122 0.73 -5.66 -0.36
C GLU A 122 -0.02 -4.33 -0.32
N VAL A 123 0.24 -3.47 -1.31
CA VAL A 123 -0.40 -2.17 -1.44
C VAL A 123 -1.40 -2.20 -2.59
N PHE A 124 -2.67 -2.05 -2.26
CA PHE A 124 -3.77 -2.07 -3.21
C PHE A 124 -4.13 -0.65 -3.61
N ALA A 125 -4.12 -0.39 -4.91
CA ALA A 125 -4.46 0.91 -5.48
C ALA A 125 -5.58 0.79 -6.51
N ARG A 126 -6.45 1.80 -6.57
CA ARG A 126 -7.50 1.93 -7.58
C ARG A 126 -7.58 3.37 -8.08
N ARG A 127 -8.23 3.59 -9.21
CA ARG A 127 -8.47 4.94 -9.69
C ARG A 127 -9.70 5.55 -9.02
N GLU A 128 -9.51 6.74 -8.45
CA GLU A 128 -10.59 7.61 -7.98
C GLU A 128 -10.47 8.94 -8.71
N SER A 129 -11.51 9.32 -9.43
CA SER A 129 -11.51 10.54 -10.26
C SER A 129 -10.30 10.65 -11.20
N GLY A 130 -9.89 9.51 -11.79
CA GLY A 130 -8.76 9.43 -12.73
C GLY A 130 -7.37 9.33 -12.10
N THR A 131 -7.26 9.50 -10.78
CA THR A 131 -5.98 9.44 -10.04
C THR A 131 -5.85 8.11 -9.28
N TRP A 132 -4.65 7.53 -9.27
CA TRP A 132 -4.37 6.36 -8.46
C TRP A 132 -4.38 6.70 -6.96
N LYS A 133 -5.15 5.95 -6.19
CA LYS A 133 -5.29 6.07 -4.74
C LYS A 133 -5.05 4.71 -4.08
N ILE A 134 -4.27 4.71 -3.02
CA ILE A 134 -4.11 3.55 -2.14
C ILE A 134 -5.41 3.38 -1.35
N TYR A 135 -6.03 2.21 -1.42
CA TYR A 135 -7.27 1.96 -0.69
C TYR A 135 -7.15 0.86 0.36
N ARG A 136 -6.07 0.08 0.33
CA ARG A 136 -5.83 -1.02 1.27
C ARG A 136 -4.34 -1.31 1.36
N VAL A 137 -3.86 -1.63 2.55
CA VAL A 137 -2.51 -2.14 2.80
C VAL A 137 -2.61 -3.37 3.69
N ARG A 138 -1.77 -4.37 3.42
CA ARG A 138 -1.69 -5.60 4.19
C ARG A 138 -0.21 -5.94 4.44
N ASP A 139 0.12 -6.38 5.64
CA ASP A 139 1.41 -6.95 5.95
C ASP A 139 1.45 -8.43 5.52
N VAL A 140 2.35 -8.74 4.59
CA VAL A 140 2.58 -10.11 4.09
C VAL A 140 3.54 -10.85 5.00
N THR A 141 4.50 -10.14 5.61
CA THR A 141 5.53 -10.72 6.47
C THR A 141 4.91 -11.45 7.66
N ASP A 142 3.98 -10.81 8.35
CA ASP A 142 3.28 -11.38 9.52
C ASP A 142 1.89 -11.93 9.17
N ASN A 143 1.52 -11.90 7.88
CA ASN A 143 0.19 -12.29 7.39
C ASN A 143 -0.93 -11.59 8.15
N TYR A 144 -0.77 -10.30 8.38
CA TYR A 144 -1.68 -9.49 9.19
C TYR A 144 -2.29 -8.34 8.37
N GLU A 145 -3.51 -7.96 8.75
CA GLU A 145 -4.20 -6.80 8.21
C GLU A 145 -4.99 -6.10 9.31
N HIS A 146 -4.77 -4.81 9.45
CA HIS A 146 -5.58 -3.97 10.34
C HIS A 146 -7.06 -4.04 9.95
N PRO A 147 -7.98 -4.32 10.89
CA PRO A 147 -9.38 -4.63 10.59
C PRO A 147 -10.24 -3.39 10.26
N ILE A 148 -9.70 -2.41 9.53
CA ILE A 148 -10.42 -1.16 9.22
C ILE A 148 -11.65 -1.37 8.35
N PHE A 149 -11.73 -2.49 7.63
CA PHE A 149 -12.90 -2.88 6.83
C PHE A 149 -13.83 -3.85 7.57
N ASN A 150 -13.52 -4.20 8.82
CA ASN A 150 -14.34 -5.09 9.64
C ASN A 150 -15.31 -4.30 10.54
N ALA A 151 -16.50 -4.02 10.00
CA ALA A 151 -17.52 -3.26 10.74
C ALA A 151 -17.89 -3.89 12.09
N GLY A 152 -17.86 -5.24 12.20
CA GLY A 152 -18.11 -5.95 13.46
C GLY A 152 -17.02 -5.71 14.51
N ALA A 153 -15.75 -5.67 14.10
CA ALA A 153 -14.65 -5.35 15.01
C ALA A 153 -14.75 -3.90 15.50
N ILE A 154 -15.01 -2.96 14.61
CA ILE A 154 -15.20 -1.54 14.95
C ILE A 154 -16.37 -1.35 15.91
N ALA A 155 -17.51 -2.02 15.66
CA ALA A 155 -18.66 -1.93 16.56
C ALA A 155 -18.36 -2.48 17.96
N ARG A 156 -17.63 -3.59 18.07
CA ARG A 156 -17.22 -4.14 19.37
C ARG A 156 -16.26 -3.21 20.13
N ALA A 157 -15.29 -2.62 19.45
CA ALA A 157 -14.39 -1.66 20.07
C ALA A 157 -15.13 -0.44 20.63
N ARG A 158 -16.11 0.10 19.90
CA ARG A 158 -16.97 1.19 20.38
C ARG A 158 -17.76 0.81 21.62
N LEU A 159 -18.39 -0.36 21.62
CA LEU A 159 -19.15 -0.85 22.78
C LEU A 159 -18.24 -1.06 24.00
N ALA A 160 -17.03 -1.56 23.82
CA ALA A 160 -16.06 -1.71 24.89
C ALA A 160 -15.66 -0.35 25.48
N ALA A 161 -15.37 0.64 24.65
CA ALA A 161 -15.03 2.00 25.09
C ALA A 161 -16.20 2.71 25.82
N GLU A 162 -17.45 2.42 25.46
CA GLU A 162 -18.64 2.94 26.15
C GLU A 162 -18.88 2.28 27.51
N SER A 163 -18.57 0.97 27.64
CA SER A 163 -18.78 0.20 28.86
C SER A 163 -17.68 0.35 29.90
N GLY A 164 -16.51 0.86 29.49
CA GLY A 164 -15.38 1.16 30.39
C GLY A 164 -15.44 2.53 31.08
N ARG A 165 -16.47 3.32 30.76
CA ARG A 165 -16.77 4.62 31.42
C ARG A 165 -17.84 4.42 32.48
#